data_b7730637a416eccdd943f8198726b6b0
#
_entry.id   b7730637a416eccdd943f8198726b6b0
#
_cell.length_a   1.000
_cell.length_b   1.000
_cell.length_c   1.000
_cell.angle_alpha   90.00
_cell.angle_beta   90.00
_cell.angle_gamma   90.00
#
_symmetry.space_group_name_H-M   'P 1'
#
loop_
_entity.id
_entity.type
_entity.pdbx_description
1 polymer ?
#
loop_
_entity_poly.entity_id
_entity_poly.type
_entity_poly.pdbx_seq_one_letter_code
_entity_poly.pdbx_strand_id
1 'polypeptide(L)'
;MAITLDSARGIFPGTLSADAVPALTARFNKLSAEDQLAWTWFAFLEMGKTVTVAAPGAANMQFAEGMLNQVKQMSFAEQTQVMSDLANHADTAICRTYATWSPNIKLGFWNQLGEWMEQGIVAPIPTGYKLSANATAVLETLKTLDQGQQITVLRNSVVNMGFDTGKLGDFTRVSEPTVAPQKASQRTQVTIEGLDNPTVLSYMDNLNANDFDEMIKLFVADGALQPPFQKPIVGKDAIMRFFREECQNLKVLPERGVTEPADDGYTQVKVTGKVQTPWFGAAVGMNMAWRFLLNPEGKIFFVAIDLLASPKELLNLVR
;
A
#
# COMPACT_ATOMS: atom_id res chain seq x y z
N MET A 1 -12.89 -2.44 31.99
CA MET A 1 -11.48 -2.67 31.57
C MET A 1 -11.18 -1.69 30.47
N ALA A 2 -10.03 -1.01 30.49
CA ALA A 2 -9.69 -0.11 29.39
C ALA A 2 -9.50 -0.94 28.10
N ILE A 3 -10.12 -0.49 26.99
CA ILE A 3 -9.97 -1.13 25.69
C ILE A 3 -8.50 -0.99 25.25
N THR A 4 -7.87 -2.12 24.96
CA THR A 4 -6.50 -2.18 24.40
C THR A 4 -6.54 -2.30 22.88
N LEU A 5 -5.42 -2.03 22.20
CA LEU A 5 -5.34 -2.20 20.75
C LEU A 5 -5.65 -3.65 20.33
N ASP A 6 -5.20 -4.64 21.09
CA ASP A 6 -5.47 -6.06 20.80
C ASP A 6 -6.96 -6.39 20.97
N SER A 7 -7.63 -5.85 22.00
CA SER A 7 -9.08 -6.01 22.14
C SER A 7 -9.85 -5.30 21.02
N ALA A 8 -9.40 -4.10 20.60
CA ALA A 8 -10.00 -3.37 19.49
C ALA A 8 -9.84 -4.13 18.15
N ARG A 9 -8.71 -4.76 17.90
CA ARG A 9 -8.51 -5.65 16.73
C ARG A 9 -9.44 -6.87 16.78
N GLY A 10 -9.66 -7.42 17.96
CA GLY A 10 -10.58 -8.55 18.16
C GLY A 10 -12.05 -8.23 17.87
N ILE A 11 -12.45 -6.97 18.01
CA ILE A 11 -13.81 -6.48 17.66
C ILE A 11 -14.02 -6.56 16.14
N PHE A 12 -12.95 -6.45 15.33
CA PHE A 12 -13.03 -6.44 13.87
C PHE A 12 -12.45 -7.73 13.27
N PRO A 13 -13.26 -8.76 12.99
CA PRO A 13 -12.75 -10.10 12.62
C PRO A 13 -11.89 -10.15 11.34
N GLY A 14 -11.99 -9.16 10.46
CA GLY A 14 -11.15 -9.08 9.25
C GLY A 14 -9.69 -8.69 9.51
N THR A 15 -9.37 -8.12 10.69
CA THR A 15 -8.02 -7.62 10.98
C THR A 15 -7.00 -8.71 11.26
N LEU A 16 -7.44 -9.92 11.60
CA LEU A 16 -6.56 -11.07 11.88
C LEU A 16 -6.05 -11.72 10.58
N SER A 17 -6.83 -11.71 9.51
CA SER A 17 -6.39 -12.21 8.19
C SER A 17 -5.35 -11.29 7.53
N ALA A 18 -5.18 -10.06 8.04
CA ALA A 18 -4.15 -9.13 7.60
C ALA A 18 -2.71 -9.60 7.89
N ASP A 19 -2.51 -10.61 8.76
CA ASP A 19 -1.18 -11.11 9.12
C ASP A 19 -0.53 -11.97 8.02
N ALA A 20 -1.31 -12.46 7.05
CA ALA A 20 -0.79 -13.28 5.94
C ALA A 20 0.22 -12.51 5.07
N VAL A 21 -0.08 -11.25 4.76
CA VAL A 21 0.79 -10.39 3.94
C VAL A 21 2.12 -10.07 4.64
N PRO A 22 2.14 -9.58 5.89
CA PRO A 22 3.38 -9.37 6.64
C PRO A 22 4.21 -10.65 6.80
N ALA A 23 3.57 -11.80 7.02
CA ALA A 23 4.25 -13.08 7.16
C ALA A 23 4.93 -13.50 5.85
N LEU A 24 4.23 -13.37 4.72
CA LEU A 24 4.80 -13.70 3.41
C LEU A 24 5.91 -12.73 3.00
N THR A 25 5.71 -11.43 3.23
CA THR A 25 6.74 -10.40 3.01
C THR A 25 8.02 -10.70 3.81
N ALA A 26 7.86 -11.10 5.09
CA ALA A 26 9.01 -11.46 5.93
C ALA A 26 9.75 -12.71 5.40
N ARG A 27 9.04 -13.67 4.79
CA ARG A 27 9.67 -14.83 4.14
C ARG A 27 10.41 -14.41 2.87
N PHE A 28 9.83 -13.55 2.04
CA PHE A 28 10.49 -12.99 0.87
C PHE A 28 11.80 -12.26 1.25
N ASN A 29 11.77 -11.40 2.25
CA ASN A 29 12.94 -10.64 2.70
C ASN A 29 14.09 -11.51 3.24
N LYS A 30 13.84 -12.79 3.55
CA LYS A 30 14.88 -13.78 3.94
C LYS A 30 15.49 -14.52 2.77
N LEU A 31 14.96 -14.35 1.56
CA LEU A 31 15.55 -14.93 0.35
C LEU A 31 16.87 -14.23 0.03
N SER A 32 17.77 -14.92 -0.66
CA SER A 32 18.95 -14.30 -1.26
C SER A 32 18.54 -13.24 -2.29
N ALA A 33 19.40 -12.28 -2.58
CA ALA A 33 19.12 -11.27 -3.60
C ALA A 33 18.84 -11.89 -4.97
N GLU A 34 19.54 -12.96 -5.33
CA GLU A 34 19.30 -13.73 -6.56
C GLU A 34 17.89 -14.34 -6.56
N ASP A 35 17.51 -15.00 -5.49
CA ASP A 35 16.16 -15.56 -5.34
C ASP A 35 15.07 -14.49 -5.32
N GLN A 36 15.32 -13.32 -4.71
CA GLN A 36 14.39 -12.19 -4.72
C GLN A 36 14.15 -11.69 -6.14
N LEU A 37 15.18 -11.51 -6.94
CA LEU A 37 15.08 -11.09 -8.34
C LEU A 37 14.34 -12.12 -9.18
N ALA A 38 14.73 -13.38 -9.07
CA ALA A 38 14.07 -14.46 -9.81
C ALA A 38 12.60 -14.59 -9.40
N TRP A 39 12.31 -14.53 -8.09
CA TRP A 39 10.95 -14.56 -7.58
C TRP A 39 10.11 -13.38 -8.09
N THR A 40 10.67 -12.17 -8.13
CA THR A 40 9.97 -10.97 -8.63
C THR A 40 9.55 -11.17 -10.09
N TRP A 41 10.41 -11.76 -10.92
CA TRP A 41 10.09 -12.09 -12.30
C TRP A 41 8.98 -13.15 -12.40
N PHE A 42 9.09 -14.26 -11.67
CA PHE A 42 8.07 -15.31 -11.71
C PHE A 42 6.74 -14.81 -11.14
N ALA A 43 6.77 -13.97 -10.12
CA ALA A 43 5.56 -13.32 -9.59
C ALA A 43 4.94 -12.38 -10.63
N PHE A 44 5.73 -11.60 -11.37
CA PHE A 44 5.23 -10.78 -12.48
C PHE A 44 4.52 -11.63 -13.54
N LEU A 45 5.11 -12.73 -13.98
CA LEU A 45 4.50 -13.63 -14.97
C LEU A 45 3.17 -14.25 -14.48
N GLU A 46 3.10 -14.63 -13.22
CA GLU A 46 1.88 -15.19 -12.62
C GLU A 46 0.80 -14.13 -12.42
N MET A 47 1.16 -12.99 -11.86
CA MET A 47 0.23 -11.91 -11.55
C MET A 47 -0.21 -11.15 -12.81
N GLY A 48 0.61 -11.03 -13.84
CA GLY A 48 0.26 -10.41 -15.12
C GLY A 48 -0.96 -11.07 -15.81
N LYS A 49 -1.31 -12.28 -15.39
CA LYS A 49 -2.53 -12.98 -15.86
C LYS A 49 -3.80 -12.51 -15.15
N THR A 50 -3.69 -11.93 -13.99
CA THR A 50 -4.83 -11.64 -13.09
C THR A 50 -4.89 -10.19 -12.61
N VAL A 51 -3.77 -9.48 -12.64
CA VAL A 51 -3.66 -8.08 -12.19
C VAL A 51 -3.50 -7.17 -13.39
N THR A 52 -4.45 -6.25 -13.57
CA THR A 52 -4.35 -5.22 -14.61
C THR A 52 -3.38 -4.14 -14.14
N VAL A 53 -2.40 -3.81 -14.97
CA VAL A 53 -1.46 -2.72 -14.70
C VAL A 53 -2.18 -1.38 -14.67
N ALA A 54 -1.87 -0.55 -13.67
CA ALA A 54 -2.37 0.82 -13.62
C ALA A 54 -1.85 1.63 -14.82
N ALA A 55 -2.64 2.59 -15.30
CA ALA A 55 -2.19 3.49 -16.34
C ALA A 55 -0.89 4.22 -15.90
N PRO A 56 0.10 4.39 -16.78
CA PRO A 56 1.41 4.98 -16.43
C PRO A 56 1.33 6.33 -15.67
N GLY A 57 0.34 7.17 -16.00
CA GLY A 57 0.10 8.44 -15.30
C GLY A 57 -0.36 8.30 -13.85
N ALA A 58 -0.91 7.14 -13.49
CA ALA A 58 -1.45 6.91 -12.16
C ALA A 58 -0.36 6.66 -11.10
N ALA A 59 0.79 6.13 -11.49
CA ALA A 59 1.89 5.82 -10.59
C ALA A 59 2.94 6.93 -10.49
N ASN A 60 2.69 8.12 -11.05
CA ASN A 60 3.71 9.18 -11.17
C ASN A 60 5.02 8.66 -11.80
N MET A 61 4.89 7.76 -12.78
CA MET A 61 6.02 7.08 -13.42
C MET A 61 7.03 8.04 -14.08
N GLN A 62 6.64 9.30 -14.31
CA GLN A 62 7.54 10.34 -14.77
C GLN A 62 8.80 10.48 -13.91
N PHE A 63 8.72 10.18 -12.61
CA PHE A 63 9.91 10.19 -11.74
C PHE A 63 10.84 9.00 -11.97
N ALA A 64 10.33 7.90 -12.53
CA ALA A 64 11.12 6.73 -12.89
C ALA A 64 11.59 6.74 -14.35
N GLU A 65 11.01 7.58 -15.23
CA GLU A 65 11.29 7.61 -16.67
C GLU A 65 12.78 7.80 -16.98
N GLY A 66 13.45 8.69 -16.26
CA GLY A 66 14.88 8.95 -16.45
C GLY A 66 15.71 7.68 -16.22
N MET A 67 15.46 6.98 -15.12
CA MET A 67 16.16 5.73 -14.80
C MET A 67 15.76 4.59 -15.74
N LEU A 68 14.47 4.46 -16.08
CA LEU A 68 13.99 3.47 -17.03
C LEU A 68 14.68 3.66 -18.40
N ASN A 69 14.74 4.87 -18.90
CA ASN A 69 15.44 5.18 -20.16
C ASN A 69 16.95 4.88 -20.08
N GLN A 70 17.58 5.17 -18.94
CA GLN A 70 18.98 4.82 -18.71
C GLN A 70 19.18 3.31 -18.75
N VAL A 71 18.37 2.52 -18.01
CA VAL A 71 18.44 1.05 -18.00
C VAL A 71 18.20 0.48 -19.40
N LYS A 72 17.23 1.00 -20.13
CA LYS A 72 16.93 0.56 -21.51
C LYS A 72 18.10 0.69 -22.46
N GLN A 73 18.99 1.67 -22.25
CA GLN A 73 20.16 1.91 -23.12
C GLN A 73 21.38 1.09 -22.72
N MET A 74 21.36 0.42 -21.57
CA MET A 74 22.46 -0.42 -21.07
C MET A 74 22.53 -1.76 -21.80
N SER A 75 23.70 -2.37 -21.80
CA SER A 75 23.86 -3.77 -22.18
C SER A 75 23.15 -4.69 -21.20
N PHE A 76 22.82 -5.91 -21.60
CA PHE A 76 22.19 -6.91 -20.72
C PHE A 76 22.99 -7.19 -19.43
N ALA A 77 24.32 -7.16 -19.53
CA ALA A 77 25.17 -7.34 -18.35
C ALA A 77 25.01 -6.18 -17.35
N GLU A 78 24.99 -4.92 -17.84
CA GLU A 78 24.78 -3.74 -17.01
C GLU A 78 23.36 -3.70 -16.43
N GLN A 79 22.34 -4.05 -17.20
CA GLN A 79 20.96 -4.16 -16.74
C GLN A 79 20.84 -5.17 -15.60
N THR A 80 21.45 -6.36 -15.76
CA THR A 80 21.49 -7.40 -14.73
C THR A 80 22.21 -6.89 -13.49
N GLN A 81 23.31 -6.15 -13.64
CA GLN A 81 24.04 -5.57 -12.53
C GLN A 81 23.19 -4.55 -11.78
N VAL A 82 22.46 -3.67 -12.47
CA VAL A 82 21.54 -2.70 -11.84
C VAL A 82 20.47 -3.42 -11.01
N MET A 83 19.84 -4.44 -11.55
CA MET A 83 18.83 -5.21 -10.82
C MET A 83 19.44 -5.91 -9.59
N SER A 84 20.64 -6.49 -9.75
CA SER A 84 21.39 -7.09 -8.64
C SER A 84 21.76 -6.08 -7.57
N ASP A 85 22.21 -4.90 -7.96
CA ASP A 85 22.56 -3.81 -7.04
C ASP A 85 21.35 -3.35 -6.22
N LEU A 86 20.19 -3.22 -6.86
CA LEU A 86 18.94 -2.88 -6.18
C LEU A 86 18.55 -3.93 -5.12
N ALA A 87 18.64 -5.22 -5.45
CA ALA A 87 18.30 -6.30 -4.53
C ALA A 87 19.35 -6.46 -3.40
N ASN A 88 20.60 -6.13 -3.66
CA ASN A 88 21.71 -6.20 -2.69
C ASN A 88 21.89 -4.89 -1.89
N HIS A 89 21.04 -3.90 -2.07
CA HIS A 89 21.15 -2.60 -1.38
C HIS A 89 22.51 -1.89 -1.61
N ALA A 90 23.08 -2.03 -2.81
CA ALA A 90 24.37 -1.49 -3.16
C ALA A 90 24.38 0.04 -3.08
N ASP A 91 25.55 0.60 -2.74
CA ASP A 91 25.73 2.05 -2.68
C ASP A 91 26.08 2.61 -4.05
N THR A 92 25.09 2.66 -4.95
CA THR A 92 25.21 3.24 -6.29
C THR A 92 24.28 4.44 -6.47
N ALA A 93 24.53 5.29 -7.46
CA ALA A 93 23.66 6.43 -7.75
C ALA A 93 22.22 5.98 -8.08
N ILE A 94 22.07 4.88 -8.82
CA ILE A 94 20.77 4.29 -9.17
C ILE A 94 20.05 3.82 -7.89
N CYS A 95 20.73 3.09 -7.00
CA CYS A 95 20.13 2.59 -5.76
C CYS A 95 19.73 3.72 -4.81
N ARG A 96 20.52 4.80 -4.73
CA ARG A 96 20.18 6.00 -3.96
C ARG A 96 18.95 6.70 -4.53
N THR A 97 18.89 6.90 -5.86
CA THR A 97 17.72 7.50 -6.52
C THR A 97 16.47 6.64 -6.30
N TYR A 98 16.57 5.32 -6.50
CA TYR A 98 15.47 4.39 -6.25
C TYR A 98 14.96 4.46 -4.80
N ALA A 99 15.85 4.61 -3.82
CA ALA A 99 15.49 4.70 -2.41
C ALA A 99 14.57 5.90 -2.09
N THR A 100 14.65 6.98 -2.88
CA THR A 100 13.80 8.18 -2.70
C THR A 100 12.37 8.02 -3.21
N TRP A 101 12.09 6.98 -3.98
CA TRP A 101 10.79 6.79 -4.62
C TRP A 101 9.74 6.24 -3.65
N SER A 102 8.49 6.63 -3.89
CA SER A 102 7.35 6.02 -3.19
C SER A 102 7.25 4.53 -3.55
N PRO A 103 6.66 3.71 -2.67
CA PRO A 103 6.46 2.28 -2.92
C PRO A 103 5.79 1.95 -4.25
N ASN A 104 4.96 2.84 -4.72
CA ASN A 104 4.19 2.65 -5.94
C ASN A 104 5.04 2.91 -7.19
N ILE A 105 5.87 3.96 -7.19
CA ILE A 105 6.83 4.19 -8.27
C ILE A 105 7.79 2.99 -8.36
N LYS A 106 8.24 2.46 -7.22
CA LYS A 106 9.08 1.26 -7.17
C LYS A 106 8.39 0.06 -7.81
N LEU A 107 7.12 -0.21 -7.45
CA LEU A 107 6.35 -1.29 -8.05
C LEU A 107 6.16 -1.09 -9.56
N GLY A 108 5.81 0.13 -10.00
CA GLY A 108 5.65 0.46 -11.41
C GLY A 108 6.96 0.29 -12.20
N PHE A 109 8.10 0.67 -11.60
CA PHE A 109 9.42 0.46 -12.21
C PHE A 109 9.70 -1.04 -12.47
N TRP A 110 9.48 -1.91 -11.48
CA TRP A 110 9.67 -3.36 -11.64
C TRP A 110 8.68 -3.96 -12.63
N ASN A 111 7.43 -3.48 -12.64
CA ASN A 111 6.45 -3.90 -13.64
C ASN A 111 6.93 -3.57 -15.06
N GLN A 112 7.42 -2.35 -15.28
CA GLN A 112 7.93 -1.93 -16.60
C GLN A 112 9.17 -2.73 -17.01
N LEU A 113 10.07 -3.04 -16.07
CA LEU A 113 11.19 -3.94 -16.35
C LEU A 113 10.69 -5.34 -16.75
N GLY A 114 9.67 -5.87 -16.06
CA GLY A 114 9.05 -7.13 -16.40
C GLY A 114 8.50 -7.17 -17.83
N GLU A 115 7.73 -6.15 -18.23
CA GLU A 115 7.24 -6.01 -19.59
C GLU A 115 8.39 -5.97 -20.62
N TRP A 116 9.45 -5.26 -20.31
CA TRP A 116 10.62 -5.18 -21.18
C TRP A 116 11.46 -6.45 -21.21
N MET A 117 11.47 -7.25 -20.15
CA MET A 117 12.07 -8.59 -20.16
C MET A 117 11.31 -9.53 -21.08
N GLU A 118 9.96 -9.50 -21.09
CA GLU A 118 9.15 -10.27 -22.05
C GLU A 118 9.40 -9.86 -23.51
N GLN A 119 9.64 -8.56 -23.73
CA GLN A 119 9.92 -8.00 -25.05
C GLN A 119 11.39 -8.19 -25.49
N GLY A 120 12.25 -8.70 -24.62
CA GLY A 120 13.69 -8.85 -24.89
C GLY A 120 14.46 -7.52 -24.94
N ILE A 121 13.90 -6.43 -24.39
CA ILE A 121 14.53 -5.12 -24.25
C ILE A 121 15.44 -5.07 -23.03
N VAL A 122 15.02 -5.72 -21.96
CA VAL A 122 15.79 -5.90 -20.71
C VAL A 122 16.21 -7.36 -20.61
N ALA A 123 17.39 -7.58 -20.00
CA ALA A 123 17.99 -8.90 -19.82
C ALA A 123 17.00 -9.88 -19.18
N PRO A 124 16.57 -10.93 -19.91
CA PRO A 124 15.64 -11.92 -19.38
C PRO A 124 16.35 -12.87 -18.41
N ILE A 125 15.56 -13.52 -17.56
CA ILE A 125 16.10 -14.64 -16.78
C ILE A 125 16.55 -15.76 -17.74
N PRO A 126 17.67 -16.43 -17.44
CA PRO A 126 18.17 -17.52 -18.29
C PRO A 126 17.12 -18.60 -18.52
N THR A 127 17.03 -19.10 -19.75
CA THR A 127 16.11 -20.19 -20.11
C THR A 127 16.35 -21.40 -19.22
N GLY A 128 15.30 -21.92 -18.62
CA GLY A 128 15.37 -23.08 -17.74
C GLY A 128 15.81 -22.79 -16.30
N TYR A 129 15.91 -21.51 -15.92
CA TYR A 129 16.15 -21.12 -14.53
C TYR A 129 15.08 -21.71 -13.62
N LYS A 130 15.50 -22.26 -12.48
CA LYS A 130 14.61 -22.83 -11.48
C LYS A 130 14.76 -22.05 -10.17
N LEU A 131 13.63 -21.61 -9.63
CA LEU A 131 13.61 -21.04 -8.30
C LEU A 131 14.12 -22.04 -7.26
N SER A 132 14.80 -21.55 -6.23
CA SER A 132 15.10 -22.35 -5.05
C SER A 132 13.82 -22.88 -4.38
N ALA A 133 13.91 -23.92 -3.57
CA ALA A 133 12.77 -24.47 -2.85
C ALA A 133 12.09 -23.41 -1.97
N ASN A 134 12.88 -22.51 -1.33
CA ASN A 134 12.36 -21.44 -0.49
C ASN A 134 11.61 -20.39 -1.34
N ALA A 135 12.19 -19.94 -2.45
CA ALA A 135 11.54 -18.97 -3.34
C ALA A 135 10.28 -19.56 -3.98
N THR A 136 10.30 -20.84 -4.38
CA THR A 136 9.11 -21.55 -4.85
C THR A 136 8.00 -21.56 -3.79
N ALA A 137 8.33 -21.89 -2.55
CA ALA A 137 7.33 -21.91 -1.46
C ALA A 137 6.73 -20.52 -1.17
N VAL A 138 7.51 -19.45 -1.33
CA VAL A 138 7.03 -18.06 -1.23
C VAL A 138 6.09 -17.74 -2.39
N LEU A 139 6.42 -18.14 -3.61
CA LEU A 139 5.60 -17.92 -4.81
C LEU A 139 4.27 -18.69 -4.73
N GLU A 140 4.30 -19.96 -4.35
CA GLU A 140 3.08 -20.76 -4.18
C GLU A 140 2.16 -20.19 -3.11
N THR A 141 2.73 -19.67 -2.00
CA THR A 141 1.92 -18.98 -0.98
C THR A 141 1.29 -17.69 -1.55
N LEU A 142 2.03 -16.91 -2.36
CA LEU A 142 1.49 -15.72 -3.01
C LEU A 142 0.23 -16.05 -3.84
N LYS A 143 0.26 -17.14 -4.59
CA LYS A 143 -0.85 -17.56 -5.45
C LYS A 143 -2.14 -17.88 -4.69
N THR A 144 -2.04 -18.22 -3.39
CA THR A 144 -3.21 -18.54 -2.55
C THR A 144 -3.88 -17.30 -1.96
N LEU A 145 -3.23 -16.13 -2.05
CA LEU A 145 -3.75 -14.88 -1.55
C LEU A 145 -4.77 -14.26 -2.52
N ASP A 146 -5.66 -13.43 -2.00
CA ASP A 146 -6.52 -12.63 -2.86
C ASP A 146 -5.73 -11.54 -3.61
N GLN A 147 -6.34 -10.96 -4.64
CA GLN A 147 -5.67 -10.00 -5.54
C GLN A 147 -5.10 -8.78 -4.79
N GLY A 148 -5.83 -8.25 -3.80
CA GLY A 148 -5.38 -7.10 -3.02
C GLY A 148 -4.17 -7.45 -2.14
N GLN A 149 -4.20 -8.63 -1.52
CA GLN A 149 -3.08 -9.17 -0.77
C GLN A 149 -1.85 -9.42 -1.66
N GLN A 150 -2.05 -9.99 -2.85
CA GLN A 150 -1.00 -10.22 -3.83
C GLN A 150 -0.30 -8.91 -4.22
N ILE A 151 -1.05 -7.88 -4.60
CA ILE A 151 -0.51 -6.55 -4.94
C ILE A 151 0.27 -5.97 -3.76
N THR A 152 -0.25 -6.12 -2.53
CA THR A 152 0.40 -5.59 -1.34
C THR A 152 1.72 -6.32 -1.05
N VAL A 153 1.77 -7.66 -1.23
CA VAL A 153 3.03 -8.43 -1.12
C VAL A 153 4.04 -7.97 -2.16
N LEU A 154 3.63 -7.84 -3.43
CA LEU A 154 4.52 -7.37 -4.51
C LEU A 154 5.09 -5.99 -4.21
N ARG A 155 4.25 -5.07 -3.75
CA ARG A 155 4.66 -3.72 -3.34
C ARG A 155 5.67 -3.76 -2.20
N ASN A 156 5.38 -4.53 -1.15
CA ASN A 156 6.26 -4.69 0.00
C ASN A 156 7.58 -5.37 -0.36
N SER A 157 7.59 -6.25 -1.36
CA SER A 157 8.79 -6.95 -1.82
C SER A 157 9.81 -6.00 -2.47
N VAL A 158 9.33 -4.98 -3.17
CA VAL A 158 10.22 -4.04 -3.88
C VAL A 158 10.53 -2.78 -3.09
N VAL A 159 9.76 -2.48 -2.03
CA VAL A 159 9.89 -1.23 -1.26
C VAL A 159 11.24 -1.12 -0.56
N ASN A 160 11.77 -2.22 -0.07
CA ASN A 160 13.04 -2.28 0.65
C ASN A 160 14.25 -2.44 -0.26
N MET A 161 14.07 -2.65 -1.57
CA MET A 161 15.18 -2.68 -2.53
C MET A 161 15.81 -1.29 -2.67
N GLY A 162 17.03 -1.25 -3.20
CA GLY A 162 17.80 -0.02 -3.35
C GLY A 162 18.61 0.29 -2.11
N PHE A 163 19.19 1.48 -2.04
CA PHE A 163 20.09 1.89 -0.97
C PHE A 163 19.35 1.97 0.38
N ASP A 164 19.95 1.36 1.41
CA ASP A 164 19.42 1.43 2.77
C ASP A 164 19.74 2.80 3.40
N THR A 165 18.75 3.69 3.39
CA THR A 165 18.88 5.04 3.96
C THR A 165 19.11 5.03 5.48
N GLY A 166 18.81 3.94 6.18
CA GLY A 166 19.10 3.79 7.61
C GLY A 166 20.62 3.75 7.91
N LYS A 167 21.45 3.45 6.89
CA LYS A 167 22.92 3.48 7.02
C LYS A 167 23.51 4.90 6.91
N LEU A 168 22.74 5.86 6.47
CA LEU A 168 23.17 7.25 6.30
C LEU A 168 23.00 8.04 7.59
N GLY A 169 23.11 7.58 8.78
CA GLY A 169 22.96 8.39 10.00
C GLY A 169 22.11 9.63 9.78
N ASP A 170 21.53 10.22 10.75
CA ASP A 170 20.53 11.32 10.77
C ASP A 170 20.73 12.54 9.82
N PHE A 171 21.18 12.32 8.60
CA PHE A 171 21.17 13.32 7.56
C PHE A 171 19.75 13.46 7.01
N THR A 172 19.02 14.38 7.63
CA THR A 172 17.86 15.10 7.08
C THR A 172 17.37 14.52 5.75
N ARG A 173 16.28 13.76 5.81
CA ARG A 173 15.41 13.55 4.64
C ARG A 173 15.27 14.92 3.97
N VAL A 174 15.79 15.03 2.75
CA VAL A 174 15.47 16.16 1.91
C VAL A 174 13.95 16.17 1.84
N SER A 175 13.37 17.17 2.45
CA SER A 175 11.92 17.41 2.38
C SER A 175 11.57 17.39 0.90
N GLU A 176 10.66 16.54 0.49
CA GLU A 176 10.06 16.64 -0.84
C GLU A 176 9.70 18.11 -1.05
N PRO A 177 9.90 18.67 -2.26
CA PRO A 177 9.47 20.02 -2.51
C PRO A 177 8.01 20.10 -2.14
N THR A 178 7.71 20.90 -1.14
CA THR A 178 6.36 21.19 -0.69
C THR A 178 5.62 21.70 -1.93
N VAL A 179 4.82 20.83 -2.55
CA VAL A 179 3.86 21.28 -3.54
C VAL A 179 3.01 22.29 -2.80
N ALA A 180 3.09 23.55 -3.21
CA ALA A 180 2.34 24.62 -2.62
C ALA A 180 0.89 24.16 -2.45
N PRO A 181 0.22 24.50 -1.32
CA PRO A 181 -1.13 24.08 -1.06
C PRO A 181 -1.99 24.48 -2.25
N GLN A 182 -2.45 23.49 -3.00
CA GLN A 182 -3.43 23.72 -4.05
C GLN A 182 -4.63 24.37 -3.36
N LYS A 183 -5.01 25.54 -3.88
CA LYS A 183 -6.17 26.32 -3.43
C LYS A 183 -7.29 25.39 -3.05
N ALA A 184 -7.87 25.66 -1.87
CA ALA A 184 -9.03 25.00 -1.31
C ALA A 184 -10.07 24.70 -2.41
N SER A 185 -10.02 23.48 -2.94
CA SER A 185 -11.10 22.94 -3.76
C SER A 185 -12.34 22.99 -2.89
N GLN A 186 -13.44 23.44 -3.42
CA GLN A 186 -14.71 23.51 -2.74
C GLN A 186 -14.93 22.19 -1.98
N ARG A 187 -14.94 22.27 -0.63
CA ARG A 187 -15.22 21.11 0.23
C ARG A 187 -16.62 20.63 -0.11
N THR A 188 -16.72 19.62 -0.92
CA THR A 188 -17.98 18.91 -1.13
C THR A 188 -18.17 18.09 0.14
N GLN A 189 -19.09 18.51 1.00
CA GLN A 189 -19.39 17.82 2.25
C GLN A 189 -19.83 16.40 1.95
N VAL A 190 -19.08 15.43 2.46
CA VAL A 190 -19.38 14.01 2.30
C VAL A 190 -20.66 13.69 3.07
N THR A 191 -21.59 13.02 2.39
CA THR A 191 -22.78 12.45 3.02
C THR A 191 -22.73 10.94 2.93
N ILE A 192 -23.08 10.26 4.03
CA ILE A 192 -23.05 8.80 4.14
C ILE A 192 -24.44 8.33 4.54
N GLU A 193 -25.06 7.47 3.74
CA GLU A 193 -26.38 6.93 4.06
C GLU A 193 -26.36 6.22 5.42
N GLY A 194 -27.26 6.62 6.33
CA GLY A 194 -27.40 6.01 7.64
C GLY A 194 -26.35 6.44 8.68
N LEU A 195 -25.57 7.51 8.43
CA LEU A 195 -24.53 7.96 9.33
C LEU A 195 -24.49 9.49 9.49
N ASP A 196 -24.61 9.95 10.75
CA ASP A 196 -24.48 11.37 11.13
C ASP A 196 -23.29 11.64 12.07
N ASN A 197 -22.36 10.68 12.20
CA ASN A 197 -21.23 10.82 13.13
C ASN A 197 -20.23 11.88 12.64
N PRO A 198 -20.04 13.01 13.35
CA PRO A 198 -19.23 14.13 12.86
C PRO A 198 -17.75 13.80 12.73
N THR A 199 -17.20 12.93 13.59
CA THR A 199 -15.79 12.51 13.52
C THR A 199 -15.53 11.70 12.27
N VAL A 200 -16.42 10.77 11.93
CA VAL A 200 -16.25 9.93 10.74
C VAL A 200 -16.48 10.73 9.45
N LEU A 201 -17.47 11.62 9.41
CA LEU A 201 -17.69 12.52 8.29
C LEU A 201 -16.48 13.43 8.06
N SER A 202 -15.94 14.03 9.15
CA SER A 202 -14.73 14.85 9.08
C SER A 202 -13.50 14.06 8.62
N TYR A 203 -13.37 12.80 9.02
CA TYR A 203 -12.30 11.92 8.54
C TYR A 203 -12.35 11.75 7.01
N MET A 204 -13.53 11.45 6.46
CA MET A 204 -13.72 11.27 5.02
C MET A 204 -13.51 12.58 4.23
N ASP A 205 -14.02 13.70 4.75
CA ASP A 205 -13.83 15.02 4.12
C ASP A 205 -12.37 15.45 4.08
N ASN A 206 -11.65 15.28 5.21
CA ASN A 206 -10.23 15.64 5.30
C ASN A 206 -9.36 14.73 4.44
N LEU A 207 -9.68 13.44 4.35
CA LEU A 207 -8.98 12.50 3.45
C LEU A 207 -9.14 12.93 1.98
N ASN A 208 -10.36 13.27 1.56
CA ASN A 208 -10.64 13.76 0.22
C ASN A 208 -9.99 15.11 -0.10
N ALA A 209 -9.81 15.96 0.93
CA ALA A 209 -9.16 17.26 0.82
C ALA A 209 -7.62 17.17 0.92
N ASN A 210 -7.04 16.02 1.24
CA ASN A 210 -5.64 15.85 1.65
C ASN A 210 -5.26 16.72 2.86
N ASP A 211 -6.24 17.04 3.73
CA ASP A 211 -6.04 17.85 4.93
C ASP A 211 -5.66 16.93 6.11
N PHE A 212 -4.46 16.38 6.04
CA PHE A 212 -3.99 15.41 7.02
C PHE A 212 -3.71 16.03 8.38
N ASP A 213 -3.45 17.34 8.42
CA ASP A 213 -3.23 18.08 9.66
C ASP A 213 -4.54 18.23 10.47
N GLU A 214 -5.68 18.41 9.81
CA GLU A 214 -6.99 18.38 10.47
C GLU A 214 -7.43 16.92 10.77
N MET A 215 -7.12 15.98 9.87
CA MET A 215 -7.49 14.59 10.06
C MET A 215 -6.82 13.96 11.30
N ILE A 216 -5.54 14.25 11.56
CA ILE A 216 -4.83 13.65 12.70
C ILE A 216 -5.35 14.15 14.05
N LYS A 217 -6.03 15.29 14.10
CA LYS A 217 -6.66 15.81 15.31
C LYS A 217 -7.87 14.99 15.76
N LEU A 218 -8.46 14.20 14.85
CA LEU A 218 -9.56 13.30 15.14
C LEU A 218 -9.13 12.08 15.97
N PHE A 219 -7.84 11.73 15.97
CA PHE A 219 -7.30 10.61 16.73
C PHE A 219 -6.97 10.96 18.17
N VAL A 220 -7.04 9.98 19.08
CA VAL A 220 -6.41 10.05 20.39
C VAL A 220 -4.88 9.99 20.26
N ALA A 221 -4.14 10.30 21.33
CA ALA A 221 -2.68 10.38 21.28
C ALA A 221 -2.03 9.02 20.90
N ASP A 222 -2.55 7.95 21.46
CA ASP A 222 -2.16 6.56 21.26
C ASP A 222 -3.08 5.82 20.26
N GLY A 223 -3.83 6.56 19.46
CA GLY A 223 -4.71 6.02 18.45
C GLY A 223 -3.97 5.20 17.40
N ALA A 224 -4.69 4.29 16.75
CA ALA A 224 -4.10 3.43 15.74
C ALA A 224 -4.90 3.40 14.44
N LEU A 225 -4.18 3.27 13.34
CA LEU A 225 -4.70 3.05 12.00
C LEU A 225 -4.17 1.71 11.49
N GLN A 226 -5.04 0.83 11.03
CA GLN A 226 -4.66 -0.40 10.35
C GLN A 226 -5.02 -0.31 8.86
N PRO A 227 -4.03 -0.07 7.98
CA PRO A 227 -4.23 -0.13 6.54
C PRO A 227 -4.59 -1.56 6.09
N PRO A 228 -5.15 -1.74 4.89
CA PRO A 228 -5.43 -3.07 4.36
C PRO A 228 -4.17 -3.93 4.33
N PHE A 229 -4.28 -5.15 4.87
CA PHE A 229 -3.22 -6.17 4.87
C PHE A 229 -1.91 -5.75 5.56
N GLN A 230 -1.94 -4.75 6.42
CA GLN A 230 -0.78 -4.27 7.16
C GLN A 230 -0.99 -4.38 8.66
N LYS A 231 0.10 -4.29 9.41
CA LYS A 231 0.05 -4.16 10.87
C LYS A 231 -0.49 -2.79 11.27
N PRO A 232 -1.12 -2.67 12.45
CA PRO A 232 -1.52 -1.37 12.96
C PRO A 232 -0.35 -0.40 13.08
N ILE A 233 -0.58 0.82 12.65
CA ILE A 233 0.30 1.98 12.82
C ILE A 233 -0.20 2.74 14.04
N VAL A 234 0.63 2.86 15.07
CA VAL A 234 0.24 3.42 16.36
C VAL A 234 0.86 4.80 16.57
N GLY A 235 0.05 5.73 17.05
CA GLY A 235 0.46 7.09 17.40
C GLY A 235 0.38 8.08 16.24
N LYS A 236 0.06 9.33 16.60
CA LYS A 236 -0.25 10.40 15.63
C LYS A 236 0.86 10.65 14.61
N ASP A 237 2.12 10.66 15.04
CA ASP A 237 3.25 10.97 14.13
C ASP A 237 3.45 9.89 13.06
N ALA A 238 3.30 8.61 13.45
CA ALA A 238 3.42 7.50 12.52
C ALA A 238 2.22 7.47 11.54
N ILE A 239 1.00 7.73 12.03
CA ILE A 239 -0.21 7.82 11.21
C ILE A 239 -0.11 9.01 10.24
N MET A 240 0.36 10.17 10.71
CA MET A 240 0.55 11.35 9.85
C MET A 240 1.54 11.07 8.72
N ARG A 241 2.64 10.39 9.02
CA ARG A 241 3.63 10.01 8.02
C ARG A 241 2.99 9.08 6.97
N PHE A 242 2.26 8.08 7.40
CA PHE A 242 1.55 7.17 6.50
C PHE A 242 0.57 7.93 5.59
N PHE A 243 -0.22 8.86 6.12
CA PHE A 243 -1.14 9.64 5.30
C PHE A 243 -0.41 10.48 4.24
N ARG A 244 0.68 11.12 4.61
CA ARG A 244 1.48 11.95 3.69
C ARG A 244 2.22 11.12 2.62
N GLU A 245 2.66 9.92 2.96
CA GLU A 245 3.40 9.06 2.04
C GLU A 245 2.46 8.21 1.15
N GLU A 246 1.31 7.77 1.68
CA GLU A 246 0.53 6.72 1.05
C GLU A 246 -0.87 7.13 0.61
N CYS A 247 -1.42 8.20 1.18
CA CYS A 247 -2.83 8.56 0.97
C CYS A 247 -3.04 9.82 0.13
N GLN A 248 -1.98 10.38 -0.47
CA GLN A 248 -2.12 11.57 -1.30
C GLN A 248 -2.97 11.29 -2.55
N ASN A 249 -3.88 12.22 -2.82
CA ASN A 249 -4.78 12.18 -3.98
C ASN A 249 -5.70 10.95 -4.03
N LEU A 250 -5.93 10.29 -2.89
CA LEU A 250 -7.01 9.33 -2.78
C LEU A 250 -8.36 10.06 -2.82
N LYS A 251 -9.31 9.48 -3.53
CA LYS A 251 -10.70 9.92 -3.47
C LYS A 251 -11.56 8.83 -2.87
N VAL A 252 -12.08 9.09 -1.67
CA VAL A 252 -13.01 8.19 -1.01
C VAL A 252 -14.45 8.59 -1.36
N LEU A 253 -15.24 7.60 -1.69
CA LEU A 253 -16.66 7.70 -2.00
C LEU A 253 -17.41 6.78 -1.02
N PRO A 254 -17.61 7.21 0.24
CA PRO A 254 -18.37 6.42 1.19
C PRO A 254 -19.83 6.40 0.77
N GLU A 255 -20.47 5.23 0.89
CA GLU A 255 -21.82 5.00 0.43
C GLU A 255 -22.77 4.84 1.63
N ARG A 256 -22.44 3.93 2.55
CA ARG A 256 -23.31 3.57 3.67
C ARG A 256 -22.55 3.43 4.97
N GLY A 257 -23.16 3.87 6.09
CA GLY A 257 -22.60 3.73 7.42
C GLY A 257 -23.60 3.15 8.43
N VAL A 258 -23.07 2.44 9.42
CA VAL A 258 -23.83 1.90 10.55
C VAL A 258 -23.07 2.21 11.83
N THR A 259 -23.78 2.66 12.85
CA THR A 259 -23.23 2.93 14.19
C THR A 259 -23.80 1.95 15.19
N GLU A 260 -22.92 1.37 16.00
CA GLU A 260 -23.27 0.40 17.04
C GLU A 260 -22.54 0.76 18.35
N PRO A 261 -23.18 0.60 19.51
CA PRO A 261 -22.47 0.78 20.78
C PRO A 261 -21.43 -0.34 20.96
N ALA A 262 -20.32 -0.01 21.60
CA ALA A 262 -19.30 -0.96 22.04
C ALA A 262 -19.12 -0.89 23.55
N ASP A 263 -18.33 -1.82 24.12
CA ASP A 263 -18.06 -1.87 25.54
C ASP A 263 -17.40 -0.60 26.06
N ASP A 264 -17.49 -0.35 27.36
CA ASP A 264 -16.86 0.77 28.07
C ASP A 264 -17.20 2.17 27.49
N GLY A 265 -18.39 2.34 26.87
CA GLY A 265 -18.86 3.61 26.31
C GLY A 265 -18.24 3.98 24.96
N TYR A 266 -17.49 3.06 24.35
CA TYR A 266 -17.00 3.25 22.99
C TYR A 266 -18.12 3.07 21.96
N THR A 267 -17.88 3.58 20.78
CA THR A 267 -18.82 3.48 19.64
C THR A 267 -18.11 2.87 18.44
N GLN A 268 -18.69 1.84 17.87
CA GLN A 268 -18.27 1.30 16.58
C GLN A 268 -19.01 2.00 15.45
N VAL A 269 -18.27 2.37 14.40
CA VAL A 269 -18.86 2.88 13.17
C VAL A 269 -18.24 2.10 12.00
N LYS A 270 -19.09 1.48 11.20
CA LYS A 270 -18.68 0.81 9.97
C LYS A 270 -19.17 1.61 8.79
N VAL A 271 -18.26 1.95 7.88
CA VAL A 271 -18.57 2.62 6.62
C VAL A 271 -18.15 1.72 5.48
N THR A 272 -19.00 1.59 4.47
CA THR A 272 -18.68 0.91 3.20
C THR A 272 -18.74 1.92 2.07
N GLY A 273 -17.94 1.72 1.04
CA GLY A 273 -17.86 2.62 -0.10
C GLY A 273 -16.72 2.23 -1.03
N LYS A 274 -16.28 3.19 -1.84
CA LYS A 274 -15.23 2.99 -2.83
C LYS A 274 -14.06 3.94 -2.60
N VAL A 275 -12.88 3.48 -2.91
CA VAL A 275 -11.69 4.32 -3.05
C VAL A 275 -11.28 4.35 -4.50
N GLN A 276 -11.20 5.54 -5.04
CA GLN A 276 -10.55 5.79 -6.32
C GLN A 276 -9.12 6.20 -6.01
N THR A 277 -8.18 5.43 -6.52
CA THR A 277 -6.76 5.76 -6.41
C THR A 277 -6.26 6.26 -7.75
N PRO A 278 -5.29 7.17 -7.78
CA PRO A 278 -4.61 7.52 -9.03
C PRO A 278 -4.02 6.30 -9.75
N TRP A 279 -3.83 5.19 -9.03
CA TRP A 279 -3.17 3.96 -9.47
C TRP A 279 -3.98 3.11 -10.46
N PHE A 280 -5.31 3.09 -10.30
CA PHE A 280 -6.19 2.22 -11.10
C PHE A 280 -6.98 2.98 -12.18
N GLY A 281 -6.65 4.27 -12.38
CA GLY A 281 -7.44 5.15 -13.26
C GLY A 281 -8.77 5.58 -12.61
N ALA A 282 -9.33 6.70 -13.04
CA ALA A 282 -10.54 7.28 -12.45
C ALA A 282 -11.79 6.39 -12.58
N ALA A 283 -11.73 5.32 -13.37
CA ALA A 283 -12.87 4.43 -13.66
C ALA A 283 -12.95 3.20 -12.73
N VAL A 284 -11.89 2.88 -11.96
CA VAL A 284 -11.86 1.66 -11.14
C VAL A 284 -11.85 2.05 -9.66
N GLY A 285 -13.01 1.96 -9.02
CA GLY A 285 -13.13 2.09 -7.57
C GLY A 285 -12.95 0.73 -6.89
N MET A 286 -12.06 0.65 -5.89
CA MET A 286 -11.98 -0.51 -5.01
C MET A 286 -13.04 -0.42 -3.93
N ASN A 287 -13.78 -1.50 -3.71
CA ASN A 287 -14.72 -1.57 -2.60
C ASN A 287 -13.97 -1.69 -1.28
N MET A 288 -14.26 -0.81 -0.35
CA MET A 288 -13.58 -0.68 0.93
C MET A 288 -14.57 -0.68 2.09
N ALA A 289 -14.11 -1.14 3.24
CA ALA A 289 -14.78 -0.91 4.51
C ALA A 289 -13.83 -0.20 5.47
N TRP A 290 -14.32 0.85 6.11
CA TRP A 290 -13.67 1.51 7.24
C TRP A 290 -14.43 1.12 8.51
N ARG A 291 -13.71 0.65 9.51
CA ARG A 291 -14.28 0.29 10.81
C ARG A 291 -13.61 1.14 11.87
N PHE A 292 -14.37 2.07 12.41
CA PHE A 292 -13.90 2.98 13.45
C PHE A 292 -14.32 2.46 14.82
N LEU A 293 -13.44 2.59 15.78
CA LEU A 293 -13.74 2.51 17.21
C LEU A 293 -13.46 3.88 17.81
N LEU A 294 -14.52 4.57 18.21
CA LEU A 294 -14.46 5.89 18.80
C LEU A 294 -14.54 5.76 20.32
N ASN A 295 -13.71 6.53 21.03
CA ASN A 295 -13.76 6.61 22.47
C ASN A 295 -14.99 7.43 22.95
N PRO A 296 -15.29 7.48 24.27
CA PRO A 296 -16.45 8.21 24.78
C PRO A 296 -16.46 9.72 24.43
N GLU A 297 -15.31 10.33 24.15
CA GLU A 297 -15.20 11.73 23.70
C GLU A 297 -15.39 11.88 22.19
N GLY A 298 -15.70 10.79 21.48
CA GLY A 298 -15.91 10.78 20.03
C GLY A 298 -14.61 10.88 19.21
N LYS A 299 -13.44 10.64 19.80
CA LYS A 299 -12.14 10.57 19.08
C LYS A 299 -11.85 9.18 18.59
N ILE A 300 -11.10 9.07 17.50
CA ILE A 300 -10.69 7.79 16.92
C ILE A 300 -9.61 7.14 17.79
N PHE A 301 -9.96 6.03 18.42
CA PHE A 301 -9.02 5.14 19.10
C PHE A 301 -8.41 4.14 18.12
N PHE A 302 -9.25 3.56 17.26
CA PHE A 302 -8.78 2.62 16.25
C PHE A 302 -9.58 2.77 14.96
N VAL A 303 -8.93 2.72 13.83
CA VAL A 303 -9.59 2.54 12.53
C VAL A 303 -8.91 1.44 11.75
N ALA A 304 -9.68 0.43 11.33
CA ALA A 304 -9.24 -0.61 10.42
C ALA A 304 -9.85 -0.37 9.04
N ILE A 305 -9.04 -0.56 8.02
CA ILE A 305 -9.45 -0.39 6.63
C ILE A 305 -9.29 -1.74 5.93
N ASP A 306 -10.39 -2.27 5.38
CA ASP A 306 -10.42 -3.54 4.68
C ASP A 306 -10.75 -3.33 3.21
N LEU A 307 -10.03 -4.04 2.35
CA LEU A 307 -10.42 -4.19 0.95
C LEU A 307 -11.52 -5.25 0.88
N LEU A 308 -12.68 -4.87 0.34
CA LEU A 308 -13.78 -5.80 0.12
C LEU A 308 -13.62 -6.48 -1.24
N ALA A 309 -13.87 -7.78 -1.27
CA ALA A 309 -13.93 -8.53 -2.52
C ALA A 309 -14.92 -7.90 -3.52
N SER A 310 -14.73 -8.14 -4.79
CA SER A 310 -15.64 -7.63 -5.82
C SER A 310 -17.08 -8.12 -5.59
N PRO A 311 -18.11 -7.41 -6.10
CA PRO A 311 -19.51 -7.82 -5.95
C PRO A 311 -19.80 -9.26 -6.39
N LYS A 312 -19.00 -9.84 -7.29
CA LYS A 312 -19.10 -11.25 -7.72
C LYS A 312 -18.69 -12.22 -6.62
N GLU A 313 -17.75 -11.86 -5.77
CA GLU A 313 -17.34 -12.71 -4.63
C GLU A 313 -18.30 -12.60 -3.45
N LEU A 314 -18.92 -11.43 -3.24
CA LEU A 314 -19.98 -11.25 -2.25
C LEU A 314 -21.23 -12.09 -2.54
N LEU A 315 -21.57 -12.32 -3.80
CA LEU A 315 -22.70 -13.16 -4.20
C LEU A 315 -22.44 -14.66 -3.99
N ASN A 316 -21.16 -15.09 -3.94
CA ASN A 316 -20.79 -16.47 -3.67
C ASN A 316 -20.70 -16.81 -2.16
N LEU A 317 -20.71 -15.82 -1.26
CA LEU A 317 -20.74 -16.00 0.18
C LEU A 317 -22.15 -16.10 0.76
N VAL A 318 -23.19 -15.95 -0.06
CA VAL A 318 -24.62 -16.00 0.33
C VAL A 318 -25.31 -17.28 -0.20
N ARG A 319 -24.51 -18.27 -0.65
CA ARG A 319 -25.04 -19.62 -0.98
C ARG A 319 -24.54 -20.68 -0.03
#